data_f0221b993124b31399aa69a78081fa67
#
_entry.id   f0221b993124b31399aa69a78081fa67
#
_cell.length_a   1.000
_cell.length_b   1.000
_cell.length_c   1.000
_cell.angle_alpha   90.00
_cell.angle_beta   90.00
_cell.angle_gamma   90.00
#
_symmetry.space_group_name_H-M   'P 1'
#
loop_
_entity.id
_entity.type
_entity.pdbx_description
1 polymer ?
#
loop_
_entity_poly.entity_id
_entity_poly.type
_entity_poly.pdbx_seq_one_letter_code
_entity_poly.pdbx_strand_id
1 'polypeptide(L)'
;SGGLNASMGTFARDSDFIPVYVPQPQYPRRAQTRGKEGYAVVEVIITTAGGVRDPKLLEELPEGWGFGRAAVKAATKLKYNPRVIDGVGQEVPGVLYKFSFNMDK
;
A
#
# COMPACT_ATOMS: atom_id res chain seq x y z
N SER A 1 -17.29 -11.63 -6.77
CA SER A 1 -16.94 -11.10 -6.32
C SER A 1 -16.51 -10.88 -6.02
N GLY A 2 -16.66 -11.19 -6.10
CA GLY A 2 -16.31 -10.70 -5.59
C GLY A 2 -15.79 -10.52 -5.21
N GLY A 3 -15.84 -11.05 -5.19
CA GLY A 3 -15.38 -10.71 -4.61
C GLY A 3 -14.74 -10.52 -4.28
N LEU A 4 -14.75 -11.07 -4.40
CA LEU A 4 -14.22 -10.54 -3.93
C LEU A 4 -14.11 -9.95 -3.79
N ASN A 5 -14.51 -9.97 -3.90
CA ASN A 5 -14.37 -9.05 -3.54
C ASN A 5 -14.55 -8.64 -2.95
N ALA A 6 -14.96 -8.96 -2.70
CA ALA A 6 -15.04 -8.28 -2.05
C ALA A 6 -14.84 -8.10 -1.42
N SER A 7 -15.05 -8.36 -1.11
CA SER A 7 -14.79 -7.78 -0.44
C SER A 7 -14.33 -7.33 -0.14
N MET A 8 -14.29 -7.62 -0.23
CA MET A 8 -13.86 -6.63 0.02
C MET A 8 -14.55 -5.61 -0.23
N GLY A 9 -15.63 -5.46 -0.14
CA GLY A 9 -16.49 -4.49 -0.44
C GLY A 9 -15.98 -3.17 -0.56
N THR A 10 -15.19 -2.83 0.04
CA THR A 10 -14.65 -1.54 -0.06
C THR A 10 -13.63 -1.44 -1.11
N PHE A 11 -13.48 -2.46 -1.87
CA PHE A 11 -12.41 -2.47 -2.82
C PHE A 11 -12.66 -1.66 -4.04
N ALA A 12 -13.89 -1.38 -4.33
CA ALA A 12 -14.15 -0.46 -5.40
C ALA A 12 -13.45 0.85 -5.14
N ARG A 13 -13.31 1.17 -3.89
CA ARG A 13 -12.68 2.40 -3.51
C ARG A 13 -11.20 2.42 -3.81
N ASP A 14 -10.56 1.27 -3.73
CA ASP A 14 -9.14 1.21 -4.02
C ASP A 14 -8.85 1.58 -5.47
N SER A 15 -9.74 1.23 -6.37
CA SER A 15 -9.50 1.53 -7.77
C SER A 15 -9.65 3.01 -8.07
N ASP A 16 -10.30 3.76 -7.18
CA ASP A 16 -10.45 5.19 -7.36
C ASP A 16 -9.20 5.95 -6.94
N PHE A 17 -8.31 5.31 -6.22
CA PHE A 17 -7.16 6.00 -5.67
C PHE A 17 -5.90 5.27 -6.11
N ILE A 18 -5.45 5.63 -7.31
CA ILE A 18 -4.26 5.04 -7.90
C ILE A 18 -3.11 6.01 -7.63
N PRO A 19 -2.05 5.55 -6.99
CA PRO A 19 -0.95 6.47 -6.70
C PRO A 19 -0.28 6.93 -7.98
N VAL A 20 0.17 8.19 -7.96
CA VAL A 20 0.94 8.73 -9.07
C VAL A 20 2.42 8.45 -8.90
N TYR A 21 2.84 8.06 -7.71
CA TYR A 21 4.20 7.63 -7.46
C TYR A 21 4.20 6.49 -6.46
N VAL A 22 4.87 5.40 -6.79
CA VAL A 22 5.00 4.25 -5.92
C VAL A 22 6.48 3.99 -5.72
N PRO A 23 6.97 4.12 -4.48
CA PRO A 23 8.37 3.80 -4.22
C PRO A 23 8.58 2.30 -4.29
N GLN A 24 9.78 1.90 -4.65
CA GLN A 24 10.14 0.50 -4.61
C GLN A 24 10.53 0.15 -3.18
N PRO A 25 9.85 -0.79 -2.54
CA PRO A 25 10.24 -1.16 -1.19
C PRO A 25 11.56 -1.91 -1.21
N GLN A 26 12.31 -1.78 -0.13
CA GLN A 26 13.55 -2.49 -0.02
C GLN A 26 13.26 -3.96 0.27
N TYR A 27 13.81 -4.84 -0.55
CA TYR A 27 13.62 -6.28 -0.34
C TYR A 27 14.37 -6.67 0.94
N PRO A 28 13.71 -7.32 1.91
CA PRO A 28 14.43 -7.71 3.12
C PRO A 28 15.56 -8.67 2.79
N ARG A 29 16.73 -8.40 3.34
CA ARG A 29 17.92 -9.15 2.95
C ARG A 29 17.78 -10.64 3.20
N ARG A 30 17.24 -11.01 4.33
CA ARG A 30 17.11 -12.41 4.67
C ARG A 30 16.17 -13.12 3.72
N ALA A 31 15.08 -12.45 3.37
CA ALA A 31 14.13 -13.02 2.42
C ALA A 31 14.78 -13.16 1.05
N GLN A 32 15.54 -12.16 0.65
CA GLN A 32 16.22 -12.20 -0.64
C GLN A 32 17.21 -13.36 -0.70
N THR A 33 17.99 -13.53 0.36
CA THR A 33 18.99 -14.59 0.42
C THR A 33 18.34 -15.97 0.34
N ARG A 34 17.16 -16.12 0.94
CA ARG A 34 16.47 -17.40 0.97
C ARG A 34 15.48 -17.58 -0.16
N GLY A 35 15.40 -16.63 -1.08
CA GLY A 35 14.49 -16.74 -2.21
C GLY A 35 13.02 -16.65 -1.85
N LYS A 36 12.71 -15.98 -0.74
CA LYS A 36 11.31 -15.85 -0.31
C LYS A 36 10.64 -14.69 -0.99
N GLU A 37 9.45 -14.94 -1.51
CA GLU A 37 8.60 -13.93 -2.12
C GLU A 37 7.33 -13.80 -1.30
N GLY A 38 6.67 -12.65 -1.42
CA GLY A 38 5.45 -12.43 -0.67
C GLY A 38 4.87 -11.07 -0.94
N TYR A 39 3.98 -10.64 -0.04
CA TYR A 39 3.34 -9.34 -0.19
C TYR A 39 2.96 -8.79 1.18
N ALA A 40 2.62 -7.52 1.18
CA ALA A 40 2.07 -6.87 2.37
C ALA A 40 1.08 -5.82 1.93
N VAL A 41 -0.02 -5.71 2.67
CA VAL A 41 -1.06 -4.72 2.41
C VAL A 41 -0.99 -3.67 3.50
N VAL A 42 -0.91 -2.41 3.09
CA VAL A 42 -0.79 -1.29 4.00
C VAL A 42 -1.97 -0.35 3.77
N GLU A 43 -2.55 0.12 4.86
CA GLU A 43 -3.62 1.11 4.82
C GLU A 43 -3.02 2.47 5.13
N VAL A 44 -3.38 3.47 4.34
CA VAL A 44 -2.87 4.82 4.52
C VAL A 44 -4.00 5.82 4.46
N ILE A 45 -3.73 7.02 4.96
CA ILE A 45 -4.63 8.16 4.81
C ILE A 45 -3.98 9.09 3.81
N ILE A 46 -4.69 9.41 2.73
CA ILE A 46 -4.19 10.37 1.76
C ILE A 46 -4.42 11.76 2.34
N THR A 47 -3.35 12.54 2.41
CA THR A 47 -3.45 13.89 2.98
C THR A 47 -4.03 14.86 1.96
N THR A 48 -4.35 16.06 2.43
CA THR A 48 -4.91 17.09 1.57
C THR A 48 -3.95 17.51 0.46
N ALA A 49 -2.66 17.25 0.64
CA ALA A 49 -1.66 17.59 -0.37
C ALA A 49 -1.29 16.40 -1.27
N GLY A 50 -1.89 15.24 -1.05
CA GLY A 50 -1.62 14.08 -1.90
C GLY A 50 -0.58 13.13 -1.37
N GLY A 51 0.08 13.47 -0.27
CA GLY A 51 0.96 12.51 0.38
C GLY A 51 0.15 11.55 1.23
N VAL A 52 0.83 10.81 2.10
CA VAL A 52 0.14 9.87 2.97
C VAL A 52 0.62 10.04 4.40
N ARG A 53 -0.24 9.64 5.32
CA ARG A 53 0.14 9.60 6.73
C ARG A 53 -0.44 8.36 7.37
N ASP A 54 0.13 8.02 8.53
CA ASP A 54 -0.33 6.92 9.40
C ASP A 54 -0.44 5.59 8.66
N PRO A 55 0.63 5.13 8.00
CA PRO A 55 0.57 3.83 7.34
C PRO A 55 0.41 2.73 8.38
N LYS A 56 -0.46 1.79 8.08
CA LYS A 56 -0.78 0.71 9.01
C LYS A 56 -0.74 -0.60 8.26
N LEU A 57 0.04 -1.55 8.78
CA LEU A 57 0.12 -2.86 8.18
C LEU A 57 -1.14 -3.65 8.48
N LEU A 58 -1.81 -4.12 7.44
CA LEU A 58 -3.02 -4.92 7.60
C LEU A 58 -2.75 -6.39 7.39
N GLU A 59 -1.88 -6.73 6.44
CA GLU A 59 -1.65 -8.11 6.11
C GLU A 59 -0.23 -8.29 5.60
N GLU A 60 0.38 -9.39 5.95
CA GLU A 60 1.72 -9.73 5.52
C GLU A 60 1.79 -11.23 5.31
N LEU A 61 2.29 -11.67 4.15
CA LEU A 61 2.36 -13.10 3.88
C LEU A 61 3.58 -13.38 3.01
N PRO A 62 4.44 -14.31 3.38
CA PRO A 62 4.49 -14.98 4.68
C PRO A 62 5.01 -14.05 5.76
N GLU A 63 4.61 -14.30 6.98
CA GLU A 63 5.08 -13.50 8.10
C GLU A 63 6.49 -13.87 8.48
N GLY A 64 7.15 -12.95 9.18
CA GLY A 64 8.46 -13.25 9.75
C GLY A 64 9.62 -12.99 8.83
N TRP A 65 9.39 -12.48 7.63
CA TRP A 65 10.46 -12.24 6.65
C TRP A 65 10.75 -10.76 6.44
N GLY A 66 10.01 -9.88 7.13
CA GLY A 66 10.28 -8.44 7.03
C GLY A 66 9.50 -7.73 5.94
N PHE A 67 8.61 -8.42 5.24
CA PHE A 67 7.86 -7.78 4.15
C PHE A 67 6.98 -6.64 4.65
N GLY A 68 6.33 -6.86 5.81
CA GLY A 68 5.45 -5.84 6.34
C GLY A 68 6.19 -4.57 6.71
N ARG A 69 7.34 -4.71 7.37
CA ARG A 69 8.12 -3.55 7.75
C ARG A 69 8.59 -2.78 6.53
N ALA A 70 9.07 -3.51 5.52
CA ALA A 70 9.55 -2.87 4.30
C ALA A 70 8.42 -2.15 3.59
N ALA A 71 7.23 -2.76 3.58
CA ALA A 71 6.07 -2.16 2.94
C ALA A 71 5.61 -0.90 3.64
N VAL A 72 5.55 -0.93 4.98
CA VAL A 72 5.15 0.25 5.74
C VAL A 72 6.12 1.40 5.50
N LYS A 73 7.40 1.10 5.47
CA LYS A 73 8.40 2.13 5.23
C LYS A 73 8.25 2.73 3.85
N ALA A 74 8.04 1.88 2.84
CA ALA A 74 7.84 2.38 1.48
C ALA A 74 6.54 3.17 1.37
N ALA A 75 5.50 2.74 2.08
CA ALA A 75 4.21 3.40 1.99
C ALA A 75 4.27 4.88 2.37
N THR A 76 5.21 5.25 3.23
CA THR A 76 5.32 6.66 3.64
C THR A 76 5.64 7.58 2.47
N LYS A 77 6.10 7.02 1.36
CA LYS A 77 6.51 7.82 0.20
C LYS A 77 5.55 7.69 -0.98
N LEU A 78 4.41 7.03 -0.79
CA LEU A 78 3.39 7.00 -1.82
C LEU A 78 2.88 8.41 -2.07
N LYS A 79 2.56 8.70 -3.34
CA LYS A 79 1.99 9.98 -3.72
C LYS A 79 0.72 9.74 -4.51
N TYR A 80 -0.29 10.53 -4.22
CA TYR A 80 -1.58 10.44 -4.87
C TYR A 80 -1.98 11.83 -5.35
N ASN A 81 -2.91 11.89 -6.29
CA ASN A 81 -3.55 13.16 -6.60
C ASN A 81 -4.44 13.50 -5.42
N PRO A 82 -4.36 14.73 -4.90
CA PRO A 82 -5.21 15.09 -3.77
C PRO A 82 -6.67 15.12 -4.20
N ARG A 83 -7.54 14.75 -3.26
CA ARG A 83 -8.96 14.86 -3.49
C ARG A 83 -9.40 16.29 -3.14
N VAL A 84 -10.04 16.95 -4.07
CA VAL A 84 -10.46 18.34 -3.90
C VAL A 84 -11.96 18.43 -4.12
N ILE A 85 -12.66 19.01 -3.17
CA ILE A 85 -14.10 19.25 -3.29
C ILE A 85 -14.32 20.74 -3.06
N ASP A 86 -14.93 21.39 -4.05
CA ASP A 86 -15.21 22.83 -3.98
C ASP A 86 -13.96 23.64 -3.64
N GLY A 87 -12.83 23.24 -4.25
CA GLY A 87 -11.59 23.97 -4.06
C GLY A 87 -10.86 23.66 -2.76
N VAL A 88 -11.37 22.74 -1.96
CA VAL A 88 -10.78 22.43 -0.66
C VAL A 88 -10.26 20.99 -0.67
N GLY A 89 -9.00 20.82 -0.30
CA GLY A 89 -8.40 19.50 -0.21
C GLY A 89 -9.05 18.68 0.89
N GLN A 90 -9.23 17.40 0.62
CA GLN A 90 -9.87 16.47 1.54
C GLN A 90 -8.90 15.32 1.85
N GLU A 91 -8.88 14.93 3.12
CA GLU A 91 -8.18 13.69 3.46
C GLU A 91 -9.04 12.50 3.07
N VAL A 92 -8.38 11.40 2.72
CA VAL A 92 -9.07 10.18 2.35
C VAL A 92 -8.50 9.03 3.18
N PRO A 93 -9.25 8.60 4.20
CA PRO A 93 -8.78 7.47 5.01
C PRO A 93 -9.12 6.15 4.36
N GLY A 94 -8.54 5.08 4.88
CA GLY A 94 -8.90 3.73 4.49
C GLY A 94 -8.43 3.32 3.13
N VAL A 95 -7.38 3.92 2.62
CA VAL A 95 -6.86 3.60 1.29
C VAL A 95 -5.83 2.48 1.43
N LEU A 96 -6.00 1.44 0.64
CA LEU A 96 -5.14 0.26 0.73
C LEU A 96 -4.17 0.24 -0.43
N TYR A 97 -2.97 -0.22 -0.14
CA TYR A 97 -2.00 -0.49 -1.19
C TYR A 97 -1.27 -1.78 -0.89
N LYS A 98 -1.12 -2.63 -1.91
CA LYS A 98 -0.45 -3.90 -1.76
C LYS A 98 0.93 -3.82 -2.41
N PHE A 99 1.96 -4.06 -1.60
CA PHE A 99 3.33 -4.17 -2.11
C PHE A 99 3.65 -5.64 -2.29
N SER A 100 4.13 -5.99 -3.48
CA SER A 100 4.52 -7.36 -3.78
C SER A 100 6.03 -7.44 -3.86
N PHE A 101 6.57 -8.53 -3.33
CA PHE A 101 8.01 -8.77 -3.31
C PHE A 101 8.29 -10.01 -4.14
N ASN A 102 8.74 -9.79 -5.36
CA ASN A 102 9.00 -10.86 -6.31
C ASN A 102 10.44 -10.79 -6.76
N MET A 103 11.01 -11.94 -7.00
CA MET A 103 12.40 -12.00 -7.46
C MET A 103 12.40 -12.17 -8.96
N ASP A 104 13.25 -11.42 -9.61
CA ASP A 104 13.38 -11.55 -11.05
C ASP A 104 14.15 -12.79 -11.41
N LYS A 105 13.83 -13.32 -12.57
CA LYS A 105 14.53 -14.48 -13.08
C LYS A 105 15.70 -14.09 -13.94
#